data_af8b6bfb995afc7ca4acbb1ce56d5295
#
_entry.id   af8b6bfb995afc7ca4acbb1ce56d5295
#
_cell.length_a   1.000
_cell.length_b   1.000
_cell.length_c   1.000
_cell.angle_alpha   90.00
_cell.angle_beta   90.00
_cell.angle_gamma   90.00
#
_symmetry.space_group_name_H-M   'P 1'
#
loop_
_entity.id
_entity.type
_entity.pdbx_description
1 polymer ?
#
loop_
_entity_poly.entity_id
_entity_poly.type
_entity_poly.pdbx_seq_one_letter_code
_entity_poly.pdbx_strand_id
1 'polypeptide(L)'
;MEALRQLYAGLGYAAVQSYIQSGNVIFNTPETDTHTLETTISEQIYETFGFKVSVLVITTDELADALKNNPYPTDSLKDPARIYLTFLSKVPDSSLLDAIPPTFYAPDEFSLYDKVIYNYCPNGYGKTKLTNTFFEKKLNLSATNRNLKTMTELLALAQKAQVGF
;
A
#
# COMPACT_ATOMS: atom_id res chain seq x y z
N MET A 1 -2.93 0.62 -18.18
CA MET A 1 -1.60 0.52 -17.50
C MET A 1 -0.43 0.86 -18.42
N GLU A 2 -0.54 0.66 -19.70
CA GLU A 2 0.55 1.02 -20.64
C GLU A 2 0.86 2.50 -20.62
N ALA A 3 -0.16 3.35 -20.66
CA ALA A 3 0.03 4.80 -20.60
C ALA A 3 0.70 5.23 -19.29
N LEU A 4 0.38 4.58 -18.18
CA LEU A 4 0.99 4.85 -16.90
C LEU A 4 2.47 4.43 -16.88
N ARG A 5 2.80 3.26 -17.44
CA ARG A 5 4.20 2.83 -17.57
C ARG A 5 5.02 3.81 -18.41
N GLN A 6 4.44 4.29 -19.51
CA GLN A 6 5.10 5.28 -20.36
C GLN A 6 5.34 6.60 -19.64
N LEU A 7 4.39 7.02 -18.80
CA LEU A 7 4.56 8.22 -17.98
C LEU A 7 5.75 8.07 -17.03
N TYR A 8 5.87 6.95 -16.34
CA TYR A 8 6.99 6.71 -15.43
C TYR A 8 8.32 6.65 -16.17
N ALA A 9 8.35 5.99 -17.33
CA ALA A 9 9.57 5.95 -18.16
C ALA A 9 9.96 7.35 -18.65
N GLY A 10 8.97 8.18 -18.98
CA GLY A 10 9.17 9.56 -19.39
C GLY A 10 9.75 10.45 -18.28
N LEU A 11 9.52 10.09 -17.01
CA LEU A 11 10.14 10.77 -15.88
C LEU A 11 11.59 10.35 -15.64
N GLY A 12 12.11 9.41 -16.44
CA GLY A 12 13.48 8.95 -16.33
C GLY A 12 13.66 7.75 -15.40
N TYR A 13 12.58 7.15 -14.94
CA TYR A 13 12.65 5.98 -14.07
C TYR A 13 12.98 4.73 -14.88
N ALA A 14 13.73 3.80 -14.29
CA ALA A 14 14.21 2.59 -14.93
C ALA A 14 13.42 1.36 -14.46
N ALA A 15 13.46 0.29 -15.26
CA ALA A 15 12.86 -1.00 -14.96
C ALA A 15 11.38 -0.89 -14.56
N VAL A 16 10.63 -0.04 -15.27
CA VAL A 16 9.23 0.23 -14.95
C VAL A 16 8.37 -0.99 -15.29
N GLN A 17 7.64 -1.48 -14.29
CA GLN A 17 6.71 -2.60 -14.43
C GLN A 17 5.41 -2.27 -13.71
N SER A 18 4.31 -2.83 -14.18
CA SER A 18 3.03 -2.77 -13.48
C SER A 18 2.60 -4.18 -13.08
N TYR A 19 1.81 -4.26 -12.02
CA TYR A 19 1.24 -5.52 -11.54
C TYR A 19 -0.25 -5.33 -11.32
N ILE A 20 -1.06 -6.09 -12.04
CA ILE A 20 -2.52 -6.03 -12.10
C ILE A 20 -3.04 -4.61 -12.42
N GLN A 21 -4.36 -4.43 -12.48
CA GLN A 21 -4.99 -3.19 -12.92
C GLN A 21 -5.25 -2.17 -11.81
N SER A 22 -4.70 -2.37 -10.62
CA SER A 22 -5.00 -1.53 -9.45
C SER A 22 -3.99 -0.40 -9.21
N GLY A 23 -3.22 -0.03 -10.24
CA GLY A 23 -2.29 1.10 -10.14
C GLY A 23 -0.99 0.80 -9.42
N ASN A 24 -0.58 -0.46 -9.39
CA ASN A 24 0.69 -0.86 -8.79
C ASN A 24 1.80 -0.73 -9.82
N VAL A 25 2.79 0.11 -9.56
CA VAL A 25 3.93 0.33 -10.45
C VAL A 25 5.21 0.15 -9.67
N ILE A 26 6.15 -0.61 -10.24
CA ILE A 26 7.48 -0.85 -9.70
C ILE A 26 8.48 -0.15 -10.61
N PHE A 27 9.44 0.57 -10.02
CA PHE A 27 10.45 1.27 -10.80
C PHE A 27 11.70 1.50 -9.97
N ASN A 28 12.79 1.81 -10.67
CA ASN A 28 14.06 2.16 -10.04
C ASN A 28 14.39 3.62 -10.33
N THR A 29 14.92 4.31 -9.32
CA THR A 29 15.32 5.70 -9.42
C THR A 29 16.43 5.98 -8.42
N PRO A 30 17.37 6.93 -8.74
CA PRO A 30 18.35 7.38 -7.75
C PRO A 30 17.74 8.28 -6.67
N GLU A 31 16.53 8.83 -6.89
CA GLU A 31 15.86 9.64 -5.88
C GLU A 31 15.47 8.79 -4.69
N THR A 32 15.84 9.21 -3.48
CA THR A 32 15.57 8.48 -2.24
C THR A 32 14.43 9.08 -1.41
N ASP A 33 14.03 10.31 -1.70
CA ASP A 33 12.92 10.95 -0.99
C ASP A 33 11.59 10.52 -1.59
N THR A 34 10.88 9.64 -0.91
CA THR A 34 9.59 9.14 -1.38
C THR A 34 8.54 10.23 -1.51
N HIS A 35 8.58 11.24 -0.65
CA HIS A 35 7.64 12.38 -0.74
C HIS A 35 7.84 13.16 -2.03
N THR A 36 9.09 13.41 -2.43
CA THR A 36 9.40 14.05 -3.71
C THR A 36 8.88 13.22 -4.89
N LEU A 37 9.05 11.90 -4.83
CA LEU A 37 8.54 10.99 -5.85
C LEU A 37 7.00 11.04 -5.93
N GLU A 38 6.34 11.00 -4.80
CA GLU A 38 4.88 11.07 -4.74
C GLU A 38 4.34 12.35 -5.38
N THR A 39 4.94 13.48 -5.05
CA THR A 39 4.56 14.78 -5.61
C THR A 39 4.79 14.82 -7.11
N THR A 40 5.97 14.43 -7.56
CA THR A 40 6.33 14.44 -8.98
C THR A 40 5.40 13.55 -9.80
N ILE A 41 5.15 12.35 -9.33
CA ILE A 41 4.29 11.39 -10.03
C ILE A 41 2.84 11.88 -10.06
N SER A 42 2.33 12.36 -8.94
CA SER A 42 0.97 12.87 -8.84
C SER A 42 0.73 14.06 -9.77
N GLU A 43 1.67 15.00 -9.80
CA GLU A 43 1.60 16.16 -10.70
C GLU A 43 1.64 15.73 -12.17
N GLN A 44 2.50 14.80 -12.52
CA GLN A 44 2.62 14.33 -13.90
C GLN A 44 1.37 13.59 -14.35
N ILE A 45 0.75 12.82 -13.46
CA ILE A 45 -0.52 12.15 -13.75
C ILE A 45 -1.62 13.20 -14.01
N TYR A 46 -1.66 14.25 -13.19
CA TYR A 46 -2.63 15.32 -13.38
C TYR A 46 -2.43 16.03 -14.74
N GLU A 47 -1.19 16.36 -15.08
CA GLU A 47 -0.89 17.02 -16.36
C GLU A 47 -1.21 16.14 -17.57
N THR A 48 -0.99 14.82 -17.45
CA THR A 48 -1.16 13.89 -18.56
C THR A 48 -2.61 13.46 -18.73
N PHE A 49 -3.31 13.14 -17.64
CA PHE A 49 -4.64 12.54 -17.67
C PHE A 49 -5.76 13.48 -17.21
N GLY A 50 -5.44 14.62 -16.62
CA GLY A 50 -6.42 15.63 -16.25
C GLY A 50 -7.18 15.39 -14.95
N PHE A 51 -6.78 14.41 -14.13
CA PHE A 51 -7.41 14.16 -12.84
C PHE A 51 -6.36 13.97 -11.75
N LYS A 52 -6.74 14.27 -10.51
CA LYS A 52 -5.85 14.14 -9.35
C LYS A 52 -5.98 12.74 -8.75
N VAL A 53 -4.83 12.14 -8.44
CA VAL A 53 -4.78 10.88 -7.73
C VAL A 53 -3.83 11.00 -6.53
N SER A 54 -4.12 10.27 -5.48
CA SER A 54 -3.21 10.11 -4.36
C SER A 54 -2.18 9.06 -4.74
N VAL A 55 -0.90 9.40 -4.61
CA VAL A 55 0.22 8.51 -4.91
C VAL A 55 0.95 8.21 -3.62
N LEU A 56 1.20 6.95 -3.35
CA LEU A 56 2.00 6.50 -2.23
C LEU A 56 3.19 5.72 -2.77
N VAL A 57 4.39 6.15 -2.39
CA VAL A 57 5.64 5.48 -2.78
C VAL A 57 6.26 4.87 -1.53
N ILE A 58 6.55 3.58 -1.61
CA ILE A 58 7.28 2.87 -0.56
C ILE A 58 8.51 2.21 -1.17
N THR A 59 9.58 2.11 -0.39
CA THR A 59 10.80 1.44 -0.83
C THR A 59 10.63 -0.08 -0.73
N THR A 60 11.50 -0.80 -1.44
CA THR A 60 11.55 -2.27 -1.33
C THR A 60 11.81 -2.70 0.11
N ASP A 61 12.68 -1.99 0.84
CA ASP A 61 12.98 -2.29 2.24
C ASP A 61 11.78 -2.07 3.15
N GLU A 62 11.03 -0.99 2.93
CA GLU A 62 9.79 -0.72 3.68
C GLU A 62 8.75 -1.81 3.44
N LEU A 63 8.61 -2.28 2.20
CA LEU A 63 7.68 -3.34 1.87
C LEU A 63 8.10 -4.67 2.50
N ALA A 64 9.39 -5.00 2.44
CA ALA A 64 9.94 -6.21 3.08
C ALA A 64 9.72 -6.19 4.58
N ASP A 65 9.97 -5.04 5.23
CA ASP A 65 9.74 -4.87 6.66
C ASP A 65 8.27 -5.03 7.03
N ALA A 66 7.38 -4.43 6.23
CA ALA A 66 5.94 -4.54 6.45
C ALA A 66 5.46 -6.00 6.40
N LEU A 67 5.93 -6.77 5.43
CA LEU A 67 5.56 -8.18 5.31
C LEU A 67 6.13 -9.02 6.45
N LYS A 68 7.36 -8.72 6.88
CA LYS A 68 8.01 -9.40 8.01
C LYS A 68 7.26 -9.19 9.32
N ASN A 69 6.67 -8.02 9.52
CA ASN A 69 5.98 -7.65 10.75
C ASN A 69 4.48 -7.95 10.74
N ASN A 70 4.00 -8.71 9.75
CA ASN A 70 2.62 -9.18 9.72
C ASN A 70 2.33 -9.99 11.00
N PRO A 71 1.34 -9.56 11.83
CA PRO A 71 1.03 -10.24 13.08
C PRO A 71 0.24 -11.54 12.90
N TYR A 72 -0.20 -11.83 11.67
CA TYR A 72 -1.03 -13.00 11.38
C TYR A 72 -0.17 -14.07 10.70
N PRO A 73 0.37 -15.04 11.45
CA PRO A 73 1.27 -16.04 10.88
C PRO A 73 0.55 -16.98 9.91
N THR A 74 1.31 -17.51 8.95
CA THR A 74 0.78 -18.37 7.89
C THR A 74 0.29 -19.73 8.39
N ASP A 75 0.74 -20.14 9.57
CA ASP A 75 0.33 -21.41 10.21
C ASP A 75 -0.87 -21.24 11.13
N SER A 76 -1.45 -20.04 11.20
CA SER A 76 -2.64 -19.78 12.00
C SER A 76 -3.90 -20.28 11.30
N LEU A 77 -5.03 -20.28 12.04
CA LEU A 77 -6.33 -20.59 11.46
C LEU A 77 -6.87 -19.47 10.58
N LYS A 78 -6.17 -18.36 10.50
CA LYS A 78 -6.57 -17.22 9.66
C LYS A 78 -6.16 -17.46 8.21
N ASP A 79 -7.12 -17.33 7.31
CA ASP A 79 -6.91 -17.49 5.87
C ASP A 79 -6.05 -16.32 5.34
N PRO A 80 -4.85 -16.57 4.78
CA PRO A 80 -4.02 -15.50 4.22
C PRO A 80 -4.72 -14.66 3.14
N ALA A 81 -5.71 -15.23 2.44
CA ALA A 81 -6.47 -14.49 1.44
C ALA A 81 -7.39 -13.43 2.05
N ARG A 82 -7.53 -13.41 3.37
CA ARG A 82 -8.36 -12.45 4.10
C ARG A 82 -7.53 -11.43 4.85
N ILE A 83 -6.23 -11.39 4.62
CA ILE A 83 -5.29 -10.45 5.25
C ILE A 83 -5.01 -9.33 4.26
N TYR A 84 -5.09 -8.09 4.75
CA TYR A 84 -4.88 -6.88 3.96
C TYR A 84 -3.91 -5.96 4.69
N LEU A 85 -3.11 -5.22 3.93
CA LEU A 85 -2.20 -4.21 4.46
C LEU A 85 -2.66 -2.84 3.97
N THR A 86 -2.83 -1.93 4.91
CA THR A 86 -3.17 -0.54 4.63
C THR A 86 -1.95 0.32 4.94
N PHE A 87 -1.31 0.87 3.91
CA PHE A 87 -0.17 1.76 4.05
C PHE A 87 -0.65 3.19 4.20
N LEU A 88 -0.18 3.86 5.26
CA LEU A 88 -0.55 5.24 5.57
C LEU A 88 0.55 6.19 5.12
N SER A 89 0.19 7.43 4.80
CA SER A 89 1.15 8.45 4.37
C SER A 89 2.11 8.88 5.48
N LYS A 90 1.70 8.71 6.73
CA LYS A 90 2.49 9.06 7.93
C LYS A 90 2.17 8.09 9.05
N VAL A 91 3.02 8.08 10.08
CA VAL A 91 2.71 7.39 11.34
C VAL A 91 1.50 8.07 11.97
N PRO A 92 0.42 7.32 12.23
CA PRO A 92 -0.81 7.93 12.74
C PRO A 92 -0.74 8.17 14.26
N ASP A 93 -1.66 8.99 14.75
CA ASP A 93 -1.94 9.07 16.18
C ASP A 93 -2.68 7.80 16.60
N SER A 94 -1.99 6.90 17.29
CA SER A 94 -2.56 5.61 17.69
C SER A 94 -3.79 5.74 18.61
N SER A 95 -3.92 6.84 19.33
CA SER A 95 -5.08 7.06 20.19
C SER A 95 -6.38 7.13 19.39
N LEU A 96 -6.32 7.58 18.12
CA LEU A 96 -7.48 7.60 17.24
C LEU A 96 -7.95 6.19 16.87
N LEU A 97 -7.02 5.25 16.74
CA LEU A 97 -7.34 3.85 16.49
C LEU A 97 -7.86 3.16 17.75
N ASP A 98 -7.26 3.46 18.89
CA ASP A 98 -7.68 2.89 20.18
C ASP A 98 -9.11 3.30 20.56
N ALA A 99 -9.56 4.44 20.04
CA ALA A 99 -10.92 4.93 20.28
C ALA A 99 -11.99 4.17 19.50
N ILE A 100 -11.61 3.33 18.53
CA ILE A 100 -12.58 2.55 17.76
C ILE A 100 -13.02 1.34 18.61
N PRO A 101 -14.32 1.24 18.96
CA PRO A 101 -14.76 0.11 19.77
C PRO A 101 -14.72 -1.19 18.97
N PRO A 102 -14.25 -2.30 19.57
CA PRO A 102 -14.21 -3.60 18.89
C PRO A 102 -15.55 -4.05 18.32
N THR A 103 -16.65 -3.65 18.95
CA THR A 103 -18.01 -3.97 18.49
C THR A 103 -18.32 -3.34 17.14
N PHE A 104 -17.62 -2.26 16.76
CA PHE A 104 -17.81 -1.62 15.47
C PHE A 104 -17.33 -2.51 14.32
N TYR A 105 -16.22 -3.22 14.49
CA TYR A 105 -15.58 -3.95 13.40
C TYR A 105 -15.57 -5.48 13.57
N ALA A 106 -16.01 -6.01 14.72
CA ALA A 106 -16.04 -7.45 14.91
C ALA A 106 -16.89 -8.12 13.81
N PRO A 107 -16.52 -9.28 13.26
CA PRO A 107 -15.42 -10.18 13.67
C PRO A 107 -14.06 -9.82 13.06
N ASP A 108 -13.94 -8.71 12.35
CA ASP A 108 -12.68 -8.28 11.79
C ASP A 108 -11.69 -7.92 12.89
N GLU A 109 -10.41 -7.94 12.55
CA GLU A 109 -9.31 -7.57 13.45
C GLU A 109 -8.37 -6.62 12.73
N PHE A 110 -7.70 -5.74 13.46
CA PHE A 110 -6.62 -4.95 12.88
C PHE A 110 -5.54 -4.70 13.92
N SER A 111 -4.34 -4.40 13.42
CA SER A 111 -3.17 -4.09 14.24
C SER A 111 -2.33 -3.04 13.51
N LEU A 112 -1.75 -2.12 14.26
CA LEU A 112 -0.88 -1.08 13.72
C LEU A 112 0.58 -1.41 14.02
N TYR A 113 1.44 -1.30 13.01
CA TYR A 113 2.89 -1.27 13.15
C TYR A 113 3.44 -0.16 12.27
N ASP A 114 4.06 0.86 12.87
CA ASP A 114 4.59 2.03 12.17
C ASP A 114 3.51 2.71 11.31
N LYS A 115 3.65 2.72 9.99
CA LYS A 115 2.68 3.31 9.05
C LYS A 115 1.76 2.27 8.41
N VAL A 116 1.74 1.04 8.92
CA VAL A 116 0.99 -0.05 8.30
C VAL A 116 -0.06 -0.57 9.25
N ILE A 117 -1.30 -0.63 8.76
CA ILE A 117 -2.39 -1.29 9.45
C ILE A 117 -2.60 -2.65 8.79
N TYR A 118 -2.53 -3.72 9.59
CA TYR A 118 -2.79 -5.08 9.15
C TYR A 118 -4.22 -5.43 9.50
N ASN A 119 -5.00 -5.80 8.49
CA ASN A 119 -6.42 -6.10 8.65
C ASN A 119 -6.66 -7.58 8.41
N TYR A 120 -7.40 -8.23 9.29
CA TYR A 120 -7.94 -9.56 9.03
C TYR A 120 -9.46 -9.43 8.89
N CYS A 121 -9.98 -9.77 7.70
CA CYS A 121 -11.39 -9.62 7.37
C CYS A 121 -11.96 -11.01 6.98
N PRO A 122 -12.44 -11.81 7.95
CA PRO A 122 -12.86 -13.19 7.67
C PRO A 122 -14.00 -13.29 6.66
N ASN A 123 -14.82 -12.26 6.53
CA ASN A 123 -15.92 -12.23 5.58
C ASN A 123 -15.58 -11.52 4.27
N GLY A 124 -14.30 -11.18 4.07
CA GLY A 124 -13.80 -10.49 2.88
C GLY A 124 -13.82 -8.98 3.02
N TYR A 125 -13.00 -8.31 2.18
CA TYR A 125 -12.85 -6.85 2.23
C TYR A 125 -14.14 -6.13 1.84
N GLY A 126 -14.94 -6.71 0.97
CA GLY A 126 -16.21 -6.10 0.55
C GLY A 126 -17.25 -5.96 1.65
N LYS A 127 -17.08 -6.67 2.77
CA LYS A 127 -18.00 -6.63 3.90
C LYS A 127 -17.42 -5.97 5.14
N THR A 128 -16.15 -5.55 5.10
CA THR A 128 -15.52 -4.93 6.27
C THR A 128 -15.95 -3.48 6.43
N LYS A 129 -15.98 -3.02 7.68
CA LYS A 129 -16.10 -1.61 8.02
C LYS A 129 -14.74 -0.93 8.09
N LEU A 130 -13.66 -1.71 8.14
CA LEU A 130 -12.28 -1.22 8.20
C LEU A 130 -11.74 -0.97 6.79
N THR A 131 -12.43 -0.13 6.05
CA THR A 131 -12.06 0.20 4.66
C THR A 131 -10.95 1.23 4.61
N ASN A 132 -10.33 1.36 3.45
CA ASN A 132 -9.34 2.39 3.19
C ASN A 132 -9.90 3.78 3.48
N THR A 133 -11.10 4.07 2.97
CA THR A 133 -11.79 5.34 3.18
C THR A 133 -12.06 5.60 4.67
N PHE A 134 -12.45 4.57 5.41
CA PHE A 134 -12.68 4.69 6.84
C PHE A 134 -11.41 5.16 7.57
N PHE A 135 -10.27 4.51 7.30
CA PHE A 135 -9.02 4.90 7.96
C PHE A 135 -8.54 6.29 7.51
N GLU A 136 -8.71 6.64 6.24
CA GLU A 136 -8.36 7.97 5.77
C GLU A 136 -9.11 9.07 6.51
N LYS A 137 -10.40 8.88 6.69
CA LYS A 137 -11.24 9.85 7.42
C LYS A 137 -10.91 9.85 8.91
N LYS A 138 -10.76 8.67 9.50
CA LYS A 138 -10.50 8.55 10.95
C LYS A 138 -9.18 9.15 11.34
N LEU A 139 -8.15 8.96 10.52
CA LEU A 139 -6.78 9.39 10.81
C LEU A 139 -6.39 10.69 10.12
N ASN A 140 -7.20 11.18 9.21
CA ASN A 140 -6.91 12.36 8.38
C ASN A 140 -5.56 12.20 7.64
N LEU A 141 -5.36 11.03 7.04
CA LEU A 141 -4.17 10.66 6.27
C LEU A 141 -4.59 10.03 4.96
N SER A 142 -3.70 10.05 3.97
CA SER A 142 -3.86 9.26 2.76
C SER A 142 -3.47 7.81 3.05
N ALA A 143 -4.18 6.87 2.43
CA ALA A 143 -3.93 5.46 2.65
C ALA A 143 -4.12 4.66 1.36
N THR A 144 -3.42 3.54 1.27
CA THR A 144 -3.55 2.59 0.16
C THR A 144 -3.64 1.18 0.74
N ASN A 145 -4.65 0.44 0.32
CA ASN A 145 -4.89 -0.92 0.78
C ASN A 145 -4.61 -1.93 -0.32
N ARG A 146 -3.95 -3.02 0.03
CA ARG A 146 -3.72 -4.17 -0.86
C ARG A 146 -3.78 -5.45 -0.05
N ASN A 147 -4.22 -6.54 -0.69
CA ASN A 147 -4.21 -7.83 0.00
C ASN A 147 -2.77 -8.36 0.14
N LEU A 148 -2.59 -9.30 1.05
CA LEU A 148 -1.28 -9.88 1.36
C LEU A 148 -0.62 -10.50 0.13
N LYS A 149 -1.39 -11.18 -0.71
CA LYS A 149 -0.87 -11.81 -1.93
C LYS A 149 -0.27 -10.76 -2.88
N THR A 150 -0.99 -9.68 -3.12
CA THR A 150 -0.50 -8.59 -3.98
C THR A 150 0.81 -8.01 -3.45
N MET A 151 0.88 -7.76 -2.14
CA MET A 151 2.09 -7.20 -1.53
C MET A 151 3.27 -8.16 -1.64
N THR A 152 3.04 -9.45 -1.45
CA THR A 152 4.08 -10.47 -1.59
C THR A 152 4.61 -10.52 -3.03
N GLU A 153 3.73 -10.48 -4.02
CA GLU A 153 4.11 -10.48 -5.44
C GLU A 153 4.86 -9.20 -5.82
N LEU A 154 4.42 -8.05 -5.30
CA LEU A 154 5.11 -6.78 -5.55
C LEU A 154 6.53 -6.81 -4.99
N LEU A 155 6.73 -7.37 -3.80
CA LEU A 155 8.06 -7.50 -3.23
C LEU A 155 8.95 -8.40 -4.09
N ALA A 156 8.45 -9.53 -4.56
CA ALA A 156 9.20 -10.44 -5.42
C ALA A 156 9.63 -9.74 -6.72
N LEU A 157 8.73 -8.99 -7.35
CA LEU A 157 9.03 -8.23 -8.57
C LEU A 157 10.07 -7.14 -8.32
N ALA A 158 9.95 -6.42 -7.20
CA ALA A 158 10.88 -5.35 -6.84
C ALA A 158 12.30 -5.91 -6.58
N GLN A 159 12.40 -7.05 -5.92
CA GLN A 159 13.68 -7.71 -5.66
C GLN A 159 14.34 -8.18 -6.95
N LYS A 160 13.59 -8.70 -7.90
CA LYS A 160 14.10 -9.08 -9.22
C LYS A 160 14.61 -7.88 -9.99
N ALA A 161 13.91 -6.75 -9.92
CA ALA A 161 14.30 -5.51 -10.57
C ALA A 161 15.63 -4.98 -10.01
N GLN A 162 15.86 -5.13 -8.70
CA GLN A 162 17.13 -4.75 -8.07
C GLN A 162 18.30 -5.63 -8.55
N VAL A 163 18.08 -6.92 -8.69
CA VAL A 163 19.11 -7.87 -9.11
C VAL A 163 19.51 -7.67 -10.58
N GLY A 164 18.62 -7.10 -11.40
CA GLY A 164 18.87 -6.81 -12.81
C GLY A 164 19.82 -5.63 -13.06
N PHE A 165 20.38 -5.02 -12.03
CA PHE A 165 21.37 -3.93 -12.13
C PHE A 165 22.80 -4.43 -11.85
#